data_3c61d0534d86846e898867498a9419a4
#
_entry.id   3c61d0534d86846e898867498a9419a4
#
_cell.length_a   1.000
_cell.length_b   1.000
_cell.length_c   1.000
_cell.angle_alpha   90.00
_cell.angle_beta   90.00
_cell.angle_gamma   90.00
#
_symmetry.space_group_name_H-M   'P 1'
#
loop_
_entity.id
_entity.type
_entity.pdbx_description
1 polymer ?
#
loop_
_entity_poly.entity_id
_entity_poly.type
_entity_poly.pdbx_seq_one_letter_code
_entity_poly.pdbx_strand_id
1 'polypeptide(L)'
;MDYTFLKEDESFRSELHDFFLRELPDDWTGSLGDSESDWEFTLKIRQKMAQEGWLSMAWPKEYGGQEASIIKQVIFAEEVEYNRVPGRDAFGVRMLAPTLMIHGTEEQKREHLPKIARGEIQWCQGYSEPGSGSDLASLETRAVEDGDDYVINGTKVWTSMAHRADQMFMMARTDPDAPKHRGISFFLLDMKAPGVEVQAIINMVGNHHFNMINFEDVRVPKKNLVGEVNRGWYVGATLLDFERSGIEYSASARRVIEELIDFSNETYRNGCLISDDPIIRHRLAKLRTEIEMSRLISYQIGYMQSQGIVPNKESSIGKVFGTELQQKIAKLGMQILGMYGQLAVSYTHLPLPPSDLV
;
A
#
# COMPACT_ATOMS: atom_id res chain seq x y z
N MET A 1 -18.27 10.55 21.95
CA MET A 1 -17.44 9.48 21.38
C MET A 1 -16.21 9.41 22.26
N ASP A 2 -15.98 8.27 22.90
CA ASP A 2 -14.80 8.06 23.74
C ASP A 2 -13.71 7.46 22.85
N TYR A 3 -12.57 8.12 22.73
CA TYR A 3 -11.41 7.68 21.95
C TYR A 3 -10.33 7.05 22.86
N THR A 4 -10.70 6.68 24.06
CA THR A 4 -9.78 5.99 24.99
C THR A 4 -9.59 4.55 24.52
N PHE A 5 -8.35 4.17 24.31
CA PHE A 5 -8.02 2.78 23.97
C PHE A 5 -8.16 1.88 25.20
N LEU A 6 -8.50 0.63 24.98
CA LEU A 6 -8.44 -0.39 26.01
C LEU A 6 -6.98 -0.64 26.40
N LYS A 7 -6.75 -1.10 27.62
CA LYS A 7 -5.38 -1.46 28.07
C LYS A 7 -4.70 -2.48 27.16
N GLU A 8 -5.48 -3.40 26.59
CA GLU A 8 -4.97 -4.41 25.65
C GLU A 8 -4.54 -3.78 24.29
N ASP A 9 -5.21 -2.70 23.86
CA ASP A 9 -4.84 -1.98 22.62
C ASP A 9 -3.55 -1.19 22.84
N GLU A 10 -3.38 -0.54 23.99
CA GLU A 10 -2.14 0.16 24.36
C GLU A 10 -0.98 -0.82 24.55
N SER A 11 -1.23 -2.00 25.13
CA SER A 11 -0.24 -3.06 25.25
C SER A 11 0.22 -3.54 23.86
N PHE A 12 -0.72 -3.73 22.94
CA PHE A 12 -0.41 -4.13 21.57
C PHE A 12 0.39 -3.05 20.83
N ARG A 13 0.07 -1.77 21.02
CA ARG A 13 0.86 -0.65 20.47
C ARG A 13 2.31 -0.69 20.99
N SER A 14 2.49 -0.91 22.28
CA SER A 14 3.83 -1.02 22.88
C SER A 14 4.61 -2.22 22.33
N GLU A 15 3.95 -3.37 22.15
CA GLU A 15 4.54 -4.56 21.53
C GLU A 15 5.06 -4.29 20.11
N LEU A 16 4.25 -3.63 19.28
CA LEU A 16 4.64 -3.22 17.95
C LEU A 16 5.85 -2.25 17.96
N HIS A 17 5.81 -1.26 18.85
CA HIS A 17 6.89 -0.30 19.01
C HIS A 17 8.22 -0.98 19.37
N ASP A 18 8.20 -1.84 20.39
CA ASP A 18 9.38 -2.58 20.83
C ASP A 18 9.92 -3.52 19.75
N PHE A 19 9.02 -4.14 18.98
CA PHE A 19 9.40 -4.97 17.85
C PHE A 19 10.09 -4.14 16.77
N PHE A 20 9.54 -3.00 16.38
CA PHE A 20 10.12 -2.18 15.32
C PHE A 20 11.46 -1.56 15.75
N LEU A 21 11.60 -1.13 17.00
CA LEU A 21 12.88 -0.67 17.55
C LEU A 21 13.96 -1.76 17.51
N ARG A 22 13.59 -3.01 17.72
CA ARG A 22 14.52 -4.14 17.69
C ARG A 22 14.91 -4.58 16.28
N GLU A 23 13.98 -4.50 15.34
CA GLU A 23 14.13 -5.12 14.01
C GLU A 23 14.58 -4.15 12.92
N LEU A 24 14.35 -2.85 13.10
CA LEU A 24 14.79 -1.82 12.18
C LEU A 24 16.19 -1.30 12.59
N PRO A 25 17.04 -0.88 11.64
CA PRO A 25 18.32 -0.24 11.95
C PRO A 25 18.15 1.03 12.82
N ASP A 26 19.13 1.35 13.66
CA ASP A 26 19.11 2.54 14.52
C ASP A 26 18.98 3.85 13.71
N ASP A 27 19.55 3.88 12.50
CA ASP A 27 19.50 5.00 11.55
C ASP A 27 18.37 4.88 10.51
N TRP A 28 17.34 4.12 10.82
CA TRP A 28 16.24 3.84 9.89
C TRP A 28 15.44 5.08 9.52
N THR A 29 15.51 5.47 8.24
CA THR A 29 14.76 6.60 7.68
C THR A 29 13.49 6.18 6.92
N GLY A 30 13.35 4.88 6.65
CA GLY A 30 12.26 4.35 5.82
C GLY A 30 12.57 4.39 4.32
N SER A 31 13.78 4.80 3.93
CA SER A 31 14.18 4.81 2.52
C SER A 31 14.80 3.47 2.17
N LEU A 32 14.12 2.73 1.29
CA LEU A 32 14.66 1.56 0.62
C LEU A 32 14.82 1.89 -0.86
N GLY A 33 15.94 1.47 -1.43
CA GLY A 33 16.14 1.45 -2.87
C GLY A 33 15.47 0.24 -3.53
N ASP A 34 15.90 -0.05 -4.76
CA ASP A 34 15.43 -1.21 -5.53
C ASP A 34 16.53 -2.28 -5.66
N SER A 35 17.50 -2.28 -4.72
CA SER A 35 18.57 -3.28 -4.69
C SER A 35 18.05 -4.64 -4.18
N GLU A 36 18.79 -5.71 -4.50
CA GLU A 36 18.48 -7.02 -3.95
C GLU A 36 18.57 -7.05 -2.41
N SER A 37 19.55 -6.37 -1.83
CA SER A 37 19.70 -6.29 -0.37
C SER A 37 18.52 -5.58 0.30
N ASP A 38 17.95 -4.53 -0.32
CA ASP A 38 16.76 -3.84 0.19
C ASP A 38 15.52 -4.75 0.11
N TRP A 39 15.44 -5.53 -0.96
CA TRP A 39 14.37 -6.50 -1.11
C TRP A 39 14.48 -7.66 -0.11
N GLU A 40 15.68 -8.21 0.08
CA GLU A 40 15.95 -9.23 1.10
C GLU A 40 15.60 -8.74 2.52
N PHE A 41 15.96 -7.50 2.84
CA PHE A 41 15.58 -6.87 4.10
C PHE A 41 14.05 -6.74 4.23
N THR A 42 13.37 -6.30 3.17
CA THR A 42 11.90 -6.23 3.12
C THR A 42 11.26 -7.57 3.40
N LEU A 43 11.73 -8.64 2.75
CA LEU A 43 11.23 -10.01 2.97
C LEU A 43 11.51 -10.51 4.39
N LYS A 44 12.68 -10.21 4.94
CA LYS A 44 13.04 -10.57 6.33
C LYS A 44 12.07 -9.95 7.34
N ILE A 45 11.78 -8.64 7.21
CA ILE A 45 10.83 -7.96 8.11
C ILE A 45 9.42 -8.52 7.93
N ARG A 46 8.99 -8.77 6.67
CA ARG A 46 7.71 -9.41 6.37
C ARG A 46 7.55 -10.76 7.05
N GLN A 47 8.56 -11.63 6.94
CA GLN A 47 8.54 -12.95 7.56
C GLN A 47 8.45 -12.88 9.09
N LYS A 48 9.14 -11.93 9.71
CA LYS A 48 9.04 -11.70 11.15
C LYS A 48 7.65 -11.24 11.58
N MET A 49 7.02 -10.30 10.85
CA MET A 49 5.64 -9.91 11.08
C MET A 49 4.66 -11.08 10.86
N ALA A 50 4.95 -11.95 9.89
CA ALA A 50 4.16 -13.16 9.65
C ALA A 50 4.26 -14.17 10.79
N GLN A 51 5.44 -14.33 11.40
CA GLN A 51 5.66 -15.20 12.56
C GLN A 51 4.84 -14.75 13.79
N GLU A 52 4.67 -13.44 13.99
CA GLU A 52 3.78 -12.87 14.99
C GLU A 52 2.28 -12.97 14.59
N GLY A 53 1.99 -13.42 13.37
CA GLY A 53 0.63 -13.52 12.82
C GLY A 53 0.01 -12.17 12.45
N TRP A 54 0.80 -11.10 12.39
CA TRP A 54 0.28 -9.74 12.15
C TRP A 54 -0.13 -9.50 10.70
N LEU A 55 0.45 -10.21 9.73
CA LEU A 55 0.04 -10.06 8.32
C LEU A 55 -1.41 -10.50 8.12
N SER A 56 -1.80 -11.63 8.70
CA SER A 56 -3.14 -12.21 8.58
C SER A 56 -4.07 -11.91 9.77
N MET A 57 -3.70 -10.97 10.66
CA MET A 57 -4.39 -10.75 11.93
C MET A 57 -5.91 -10.48 11.77
N ALA A 58 -6.31 -9.86 10.66
CA ALA A 58 -7.71 -9.55 10.36
C ALA A 58 -8.53 -10.76 9.92
N TRP A 59 -7.88 -11.85 9.47
CA TRP A 59 -8.55 -12.97 8.83
C TRP A 59 -9.24 -13.88 9.84
N PRO A 60 -10.25 -14.67 9.39
CA PRO A 60 -10.81 -15.76 10.18
C PRO A 60 -9.74 -16.77 10.61
N LYS A 61 -9.91 -17.36 11.78
CA LYS A 61 -8.97 -18.36 12.34
C LYS A 61 -8.79 -19.57 11.45
N GLU A 62 -9.85 -19.98 10.75
CA GLU A 62 -9.80 -21.10 9.79
C GLU A 62 -8.81 -20.90 8.65
N TYR A 63 -8.47 -19.63 8.32
CA TYR A 63 -7.48 -19.25 7.30
C TYR A 63 -6.15 -18.79 7.90
N GLY A 64 -5.90 -19.07 9.18
CA GLY A 64 -4.66 -18.71 9.86
C GLY A 64 -4.62 -17.27 10.38
N GLY A 65 -5.78 -16.61 10.51
CA GLY A 65 -5.91 -15.29 11.09
C GLY A 65 -6.12 -15.31 12.60
N GLN A 66 -6.26 -14.13 13.19
CA GLN A 66 -6.49 -13.91 14.62
C GLN A 66 -7.88 -13.35 14.90
N GLU A 67 -8.67 -13.02 13.87
CA GLU A 67 -9.95 -12.29 14.02
C GLU A 67 -9.75 -11.00 14.84
N ALA A 68 -8.61 -10.35 14.65
CA ALA A 68 -8.24 -9.17 15.42
C ALA A 68 -9.27 -8.06 15.23
N SER A 69 -9.56 -7.33 16.31
CA SER A 69 -10.50 -6.21 16.28
C SER A 69 -10.07 -5.17 15.25
N ILE A 70 -11.04 -4.43 14.69
CA ILE A 70 -10.75 -3.32 13.77
C ILE A 70 -9.79 -2.31 14.42
N ILE A 71 -9.91 -2.06 15.71
CA ILE A 71 -9.03 -1.14 16.43
C ILE A 71 -7.58 -1.63 16.41
N LYS A 72 -7.31 -2.92 16.65
CA LYS A 72 -5.96 -3.50 16.54
C LYS A 72 -5.42 -3.39 15.11
N GLN A 73 -6.25 -3.61 14.10
CA GLN A 73 -5.86 -3.44 12.70
C GLN A 73 -5.47 -1.98 12.39
N VAL A 74 -6.22 -0.99 12.90
CA VAL A 74 -5.91 0.43 12.74
C VAL A 74 -4.60 0.79 13.45
N ILE A 75 -4.39 0.30 14.69
CA ILE A 75 -3.13 0.51 15.44
C ILE A 75 -1.94 -0.09 14.67
N PHE A 76 -2.06 -1.32 14.18
CA PHE A 76 -1.01 -1.95 13.38
C PHE A 76 -0.67 -1.12 12.13
N ALA A 77 -1.69 -0.68 11.40
CA ALA A 77 -1.51 0.14 10.19
C ALA A 77 -0.86 1.50 10.52
N GLU A 78 -1.25 2.13 11.65
CA GLU A 78 -0.67 3.40 12.12
C GLU A 78 0.81 3.23 12.46
N GLU A 79 1.17 2.22 13.26
CA GLU A 79 2.55 1.99 13.71
C GLU A 79 3.48 1.58 12.55
N VAL A 80 3.01 0.70 11.66
CA VAL A 80 3.77 0.31 10.46
C VAL A 80 4.07 1.51 9.57
N GLU A 81 3.09 2.35 9.32
CA GLU A 81 3.26 3.52 8.45
C GLU A 81 4.11 4.62 9.10
N TYR A 82 3.87 4.91 10.39
CA TYR A 82 4.66 5.89 11.13
C TYR A 82 6.15 5.54 11.17
N ASN A 83 6.45 4.27 11.42
CA ASN A 83 7.83 3.76 11.46
C ASN A 83 8.38 3.42 10.06
N ARG A 84 7.59 3.62 8.99
CA ARG A 84 7.97 3.28 7.60
C ARG A 84 8.44 1.85 7.46
N VAL A 85 7.78 0.92 8.17
CA VAL A 85 8.18 -0.50 8.22
C VAL A 85 7.96 -1.15 6.86
N PRO A 86 8.99 -1.77 6.26
CA PRO A 86 8.84 -2.47 4.99
C PRO A 86 8.14 -3.83 5.16
N GLY A 87 7.75 -4.44 4.06
CA GLY A 87 7.26 -5.82 4.08
C GLY A 87 5.75 -5.97 4.24
N ARG A 88 4.99 -4.88 4.38
CA ARG A 88 3.54 -4.93 4.36
C ARG A 88 3.06 -5.34 2.96
N ASP A 89 2.50 -6.54 2.84
CA ASP A 89 1.93 -7.02 1.58
C ASP A 89 0.49 -6.53 1.40
N ALA A 90 0.34 -5.39 0.75
CA ALA A 90 -0.98 -4.82 0.47
C ALA A 90 -1.76 -5.64 -0.57
N PHE A 91 -1.08 -6.21 -1.56
CA PHE A 91 -1.74 -6.93 -2.65
C PHE A 91 -2.21 -8.31 -2.24
N GLY A 92 -1.35 -9.10 -1.61
CA GLY A 92 -1.70 -10.44 -1.15
C GLY A 92 -2.61 -10.41 0.07
N VAL A 93 -2.16 -9.75 1.13
CA VAL A 93 -2.81 -9.82 2.46
C VAL A 93 -4.12 -9.03 2.52
N ARG A 94 -4.13 -7.78 1.99
CA ARG A 94 -5.28 -6.88 2.16
C ARG A 94 -6.28 -6.92 1.02
N MET A 95 -5.83 -7.30 -0.18
CA MET A 95 -6.69 -7.29 -1.37
C MET A 95 -7.07 -8.70 -1.80
N LEU A 96 -6.10 -9.52 -2.21
CA LEU A 96 -6.39 -10.83 -2.79
C LEU A 96 -6.97 -11.82 -1.79
N ALA A 97 -6.37 -11.93 -0.60
CA ALA A 97 -6.80 -12.95 0.36
C ALA A 97 -8.26 -12.82 0.79
N PRO A 98 -8.78 -11.63 1.19
CA PRO A 98 -10.20 -11.46 1.46
C PRO A 98 -11.09 -11.76 0.23
N THR A 99 -10.62 -11.42 -0.98
CA THR A 99 -11.31 -11.72 -2.22
C THR A 99 -11.41 -13.23 -2.46
N LEU A 100 -10.32 -13.97 -2.23
CA LEU A 100 -10.32 -15.45 -2.32
C LEU A 100 -11.21 -16.10 -1.26
N MET A 101 -11.24 -15.56 -0.04
CA MET A 101 -12.13 -16.07 1.02
C MET A 101 -13.61 -16.01 0.61
N ILE A 102 -14.00 -14.99 -0.18
CA ILE A 102 -15.38 -14.78 -0.63
C ILE A 102 -15.67 -15.51 -1.95
N HIS A 103 -14.78 -15.41 -2.93
CA HIS A 103 -15.03 -15.82 -4.32
C HIS A 103 -14.19 -17.02 -4.78
N GLY A 104 -13.12 -17.36 -4.07
CA GLY A 104 -12.20 -18.44 -4.42
C GLY A 104 -12.79 -19.82 -4.14
N THR A 105 -12.34 -20.81 -4.92
CA THR A 105 -12.60 -22.22 -4.64
C THR A 105 -11.82 -22.69 -3.41
N GLU A 106 -12.23 -23.79 -2.79
CA GLU A 106 -11.50 -24.36 -1.64
C GLU A 106 -10.06 -24.78 -2.00
N GLU A 107 -9.82 -25.14 -3.26
CA GLU A 107 -8.48 -25.43 -3.77
C GLU A 107 -7.64 -24.16 -3.82
N GLN A 108 -8.15 -23.07 -4.38
CA GLN A 108 -7.47 -21.79 -4.44
C GLN A 108 -7.15 -21.24 -3.03
N LYS A 109 -8.10 -21.33 -2.10
CA LYS A 109 -7.91 -20.93 -0.70
C LYS A 109 -6.77 -21.73 -0.04
N ARG A 110 -6.80 -23.06 -0.17
CA ARG A 110 -5.75 -23.94 0.39
C ARG A 110 -4.38 -23.74 -0.23
N GLU A 111 -4.34 -23.39 -1.52
CA GLU A 111 -3.08 -23.16 -2.23
C GLU A 111 -2.43 -21.81 -1.87
N HIS A 112 -3.22 -20.73 -1.79
CA HIS A 112 -2.70 -19.38 -1.73
C HIS A 112 -2.73 -18.75 -0.32
N LEU A 113 -3.80 -18.91 0.45
CA LEU A 113 -3.94 -18.22 1.74
C LEU A 113 -2.79 -18.53 2.73
N PRO A 114 -2.35 -19.79 2.91
CA PRO A 114 -1.24 -20.06 3.81
C PRO A 114 0.07 -19.41 3.38
N LYS A 115 0.37 -19.34 2.09
CA LYS A 115 1.59 -18.72 1.55
C LYS A 115 1.57 -17.21 1.76
N ILE A 116 0.39 -16.57 1.54
CA ILE A 116 0.19 -15.14 1.78
C ILE A 116 0.36 -14.83 3.27
N ALA A 117 -0.28 -15.61 4.16
CA ALA A 117 -0.19 -15.42 5.61
C ALA A 117 1.24 -15.50 6.13
N ARG A 118 2.08 -16.38 5.56
CA ARG A 118 3.49 -16.53 5.92
C ARG A 118 4.43 -15.56 5.20
N GLY A 119 3.89 -14.69 4.32
CA GLY A 119 4.68 -13.73 3.57
C GLY A 119 5.66 -14.36 2.56
N GLU A 120 5.36 -15.58 2.09
CA GLU A 120 6.21 -16.38 1.20
C GLU A 120 6.06 -16.04 -0.29
N ILE A 121 4.98 -15.36 -0.66
CA ILE A 121 4.62 -15.07 -2.04
C ILE A 121 4.29 -13.59 -2.22
N GLN A 122 4.89 -12.97 -3.22
CA GLN A 122 4.60 -11.59 -3.58
C GLN A 122 3.57 -11.54 -4.70
N TRP A 123 2.51 -10.75 -4.49
CA TRP A 123 1.47 -10.51 -5.48
C TRP A 123 1.58 -9.11 -6.09
N CYS A 124 1.13 -8.98 -7.34
CA CYS A 124 0.87 -7.70 -7.97
C CYS A 124 -0.52 -7.67 -8.62
N GLN A 125 -0.98 -6.46 -8.99
CA GLN A 125 -2.31 -6.22 -9.53
C GLN A 125 -2.25 -5.80 -11.00
N GLY A 126 -2.89 -6.57 -11.89
CA GLY A 126 -2.99 -6.31 -13.32
C GLY A 126 -4.37 -5.78 -13.72
N TYR A 127 -4.63 -4.47 -13.49
CA TYR A 127 -5.94 -3.85 -13.81
C TYR A 127 -5.84 -2.90 -14.97
N SER A 128 -5.19 -1.76 -14.78
CA SER A 128 -5.10 -0.67 -15.76
C SER A 128 -4.38 -1.08 -17.05
N GLU A 129 -4.81 -0.51 -18.16
CA GLU A 129 -4.21 -0.67 -19.48
C GLU A 129 -3.86 0.71 -20.07
N PRO A 130 -3.03 0.82 -21.11
CA PRO A 130 -2.71 2.10 -21.72
C PRO A 130 -3.95 2.90 -22.14
N GLY A 131 -5.02 2.23 -22.60
CA GLY A 131 -6.30 2.83 -22.98
C GLY A 131 -7.39 2.81 -21.91
N SER A 132 -7.14 2.19 -20.73
CA SER A 132 -8.19 1.90 -19.76
C SER A 132 -7.67 2.06 -18.32
N GLY A 133 -7.92 3.23 -17.74
CA GLY A 133 -7.57 3.56 -16.35
C GLY A 133 -8.83 3.81 -15.52
N SER A 134 -9.32 5.06 -15.47
CA SER A 134 -10.55 5.41 -14.74
C SER A 134 -11.79 4.70 -15.28
N ASP A 135 -11.89 4.51 -16.59
CA ASP A 135 -12.88 3.62 -17.21
C ASP A 135 -12.31 2.19 -17.32
N LEU A 136 -12.05 1.57 -16.16
CA LEU A 136 -11.45 0.23 -16.11
C LEU A 136 -12.31 -0.83 -16.82
N ALA A 137 -13.64 -0.64 -16.87
CA ALA A 137 -14.54 -1.57 -17.56
C ALA A 137 -14.32 -1.61 -19.08
N SER A 138 -13.55 -0.68 -19.64
CA SER A 138 -13.17 -0.67 -21.06
C SER A 138 -11.89 -1.45 -21.36
N LEU A 139 -11.36 -2.23 -20.41
CA LEU A 139 -10.17 -3.05 -20.61
C LEU A 139 -10.30 -4.00 -21.82
N GLU A 140 -9.19 -4.17 -22.54
CA GLU A 140 -9.13 -4.90 -23.82
C GLU A 140 -8.22 -6.14 -23.77
N THR A 141 -7.39 -6.31 -22.74
CA THR A 141 -6.59 -7.54 -22.56
C THR A 141 -7.53 -8.75 -22.64
N ARG A 142 -7.32 -9.62 -23.60
CA ARG A 142 -8.20 -10.75 -23.90
C ARG A 142 -7.76 -12.01 -23.19
N ALA A 143 -8.74 -12.83 -22.80
CA ALA A 143 -8.54 -14.20 -22.34
C ALA A 143 -9.49 -15.11 -23.16
N VAL A 144 -8.91 -15.92 -24.05
CA VAL A 144 -9.66 -16.82 -24.94
C VAL A 144 -9.51 -18.24 -24.41
N GLU A 145 -10.63 -18.94 -24.29
CA GLU A 145 -10.64 -20.32 -23.84
C GLU A 145 -10.00 -21.25 -24.90
N ASP A 146 -9.03 -22.08 -24.48
CA ASP A 146 -8.35 -23.05 -25.31
C ASP A 146 -8.04 -24.35 -24.52
N GLY A 147 -8.87 -25.37 -24.70
CA GLY A 147 -8.77 -26.63 -23.96
C GLY A 147 -9.00 -26.45 -22.47
N ASP A 148 -8.01 -26.78 -21.66
CA ASP A 148 -8.05 -26.65 -20.19
C ASP A 148 -7.49 -25.30 -19.69
N ASP A 149 -7.11 -24.41 -20.62
CA ASP A 149 -6.48 -23.12 -20.33
C ASP A 149 -7.32 -21.96 -20.88
N TYR A 150 -6.96 -20.75 -20.45
CA TYR A 150 -7.20 -19.49 -21.14
C TYR A 150 -5.88 -18.99 -21.73
N VAL A 151 -5.89 -18.50 -22.95
CA VAL A 151 -4.78 -17.82 -23.62
C VAL A 151 -4.98 -16.33 -23.47
N ILE A 152 -4.03 -15.66 -22.79
CA ILE A 152 -4.11 -14.24 -22.48
C ILE A 152 -3.18 -13.44 -23.39
N ASN A 153 -3.72 -12.40 -24.03
CA ASN A 153 -3.01 -11.45 -24.88
C ASN A 153 -3.42 -10.02 -24.54
N GLY A 154 -2.44 -9.12 -24.42
CA GLY A 154 -2.68 -7.70 -24.13
C GLY A 154 -1.58 -7.05 -23.32
N THR A 155 -1.89 -5.89 -22.74
CA THR A 155 -0.91 -5.10 -21.96
C THR A 155 -1.55 -4.51 -20.72
N LYS A 156 -0.89 -4.67 -19.58
CA LYS A 156 -1.21 -3.97 -18.33
C LYS A 156 -0.18 -2.90 -18.02
N VAL A 157 -0.59 -1.81 -17.39
CA VAL A 157 0.28 -0.67 -17.07
C VAL A 157 0.08 -0.19 -15.65
N TRP A 158 1.05 0.51 -15.10
CA TRP A 158 1.08 1.02 -13.72
C TRP A 158 1.04 -0.09 -12.67
N THR A 159 1.48 -1.29 -13.03
CA THR A 159 1.52 -2.42 -12.10
C THR A 159 2.66 -2.25 -11.10
N SER A 160 2.29 -1.89 -9.87
CA SER A 160 3.27 -1.70 -8.80
C SER A 160 3.94 -3.03 -8.44
N MET A 161 5.26 -2.99 -8.24
CA MET A 161 6.08 -4.11 -7.75
C MET A 161 6.04 -5.38 -8.63
N ALA A 162 5.61 -5.31 -9.90
CA ALA A 162 5.52 -6.49 -10.77
C ALA A 162 6.87 -7.16 -11.03
N HIS A 163 7.97 -6.41 -11.06
CA HIS A 163 9.33 -6.93 -11.19
C HIS A 163 9.79 -7.77 -9.97
N ARG A 164 9.09 -7.68 -8.84
CA ARG A 164 9.33 -8.44 -7.61
C ARG A 164 8.24 -9.49 -7.34
N ALA A 165 7.17 -9.50 -8.16
CA ALA A 165 6.03 -10.37 -7.93
C ALA A 165 6.24 -11.78 -8.46
N ASP A 166 5.80 -12.77 -7.66
CA ASP A 166 5.72 -14.16 -8.08
C ASP A 166 4.43 -14.43 -8.86
N GLN A 167 3.34 -13.76 -8.45
CA GLN A 167 2.00 -13.97 -8.98
C GLN A 167 1.29 -12.65 -9.21
N MET A 168 0.36 -12.65 -10.15
CA MET A 168 -0.53 -11.54 -10.44
C MET A 168 -1.99 -11.96 -10.27
N PHE A 169 -2.82 -11.10 -9.70
CA PHE A 169 -4.24 -11.16 -9.90
C PHE A 169 -4.66 -10.08 -10.90
N MET A 170 -5.46 -10.47 -11.90
CA MET A 170 -5.78 -9.60 -13.01
C MET A 170 -7.20 -9.76 -13.53
N MET A 171 -7.67 -8.73 -14.21
CA MET A 171 -8.89 -8.76 -15.00
C MET A 171 -8.58 -8.82 -16.48
N ALA A 172 -9.28 -9.70 -17.21
CA ALA A 172 -9.18 -9.79 -18.66
C ALA A 172 -10.57 -9.98 -19.30
N ARG A 173 -10.68 -9.61 -20.57
CA ARG A 173 -11.89 -9.69 -21.39
C ARG A 173 -12.09 -11.12 -21.90
N THR A 174 -13.09 -11.82 -21.39
CA THR A 174 -13.48 -13.17 -21.84
C THR A 174 -14.65 -13.16 -22.83
N ASP A 175 -15.45 -12.10 -22.82
CA ASP A 175 -16.55 -11.92 -23.79
C ASP A 175 -16.53 -10.47 -24.32
N PRO A 176 -16.04 -10.23 -25.55
CA PRO A 176 -15.97 -8.89 -26.14
C PRO A 176 -17.33 -8.31 -26.54
N ASP A 177 -18.34 -9.16 -26.75
CA ASP A 177 -19.67 -8.76 -27.21
C ASP A 177 -20.61 -8.42 -26.07
N ALA A 178 -20.25 -8.79 -24.84
CA ALA A 178 -21.04 -8.51 -23.64
C ALA A 178 -20.95 -7.02 -23.22
N PRO A 179 -21.94 -6.51 -22.49
CA PRO A 179 -21.84 -5.19 -21.85
C PRO A 179 -20.57 -5.08 -21.01
N LYS A 180 -19.94 -3.88 -20.99
CA LYS A 180 -18.59 -3.63 -20.42
C LYS A 180 -18.27 -4.41 -19.13
N HIS A 181 -19.17 -4.41 -18.14
CA HIS A 181 -18.95 -5.04 -16.84
C HIS A 181 -19.22 -6.55 -16.79
N ARG A 182 -19.82 -7.12 -17.85
CA ARG A 182 -20.28 -8.52 -17.90
C ARG A 182 -19.45 -9.44 -18.78
N GLY A 183 -18.42 -8.95 -19.42
CA GLY A 183 -17.53 -9.74 -20.27
C GLY A 183 -16.11 -9.80 -19.70
N ILE A 184 -15.94 -9.57 -18.40
CA ILE A 184 -14.64 -9.55 -17.72
C ILE A 184 -14.58 -10.72 -16.74
N SER A 185 -13.44 -11.42 -16.73
CA SER A 185 -13.14 -12.49 -15.77
C SER A 185 -11.92 -12.13 -14.94
N PHE A 186 -11.78 -12.75 -13.78
CA PHE A 186 -10.71 -12.51 -12.83
C PHE A 186 -9.80 -13.74 -12.77
N PHE A 187 -8.47 -13.53 -12.94
CA PHE A 187 -7.50 -14.60 -13.05
C PHE A 187 -6.35 -14.44 -12.05
N LEU A 188 -5.80 -15.59 -11.63
CA LEU A 188 -4.52 -15.69 -10.94
C LEU A 188 -3.48 -16.19 -11.96
N LEU A 189 -2.38 -15.44 -12.13
CA LEU A 189 -1.38 -15.68 -13.16
C LEU A 189 0.01 -15.76 -12.54
N ASP A 190 0.79 -16.76 -12.96
CA ASP A 190 2.21 -16.88 -12.61
C ASP A 190 3.02 -15.86 -13.42
N MET A 191 3.75 -14.97 -12.73
CA MET A 191 4.58 -13.96 -13.38
C MET A 191 5.77 -14.52 -14.14
N LYS A 192 6.10 -15.80 -13.91
CA LYS A 192 7.15 -16.55 -14.62
C LYS A 192 6.60 -17.37 -15.79
N ALA A 193 5.30 -17.29 -16.08
CA ALA A 193 4.71 -18.00 -17.22
C ALA A 193 5.33 -17.54 -18.54
N PRO A 194 5.56 -18.44 -19.51
CA PRO A 194 6.02 -18.07 -20.84
C PRO A 194 5.09 -17.05 -21.48
N GLY A 195 5.66 -16.03 -22.12
CA GLY A 195 4.91 -14.94 -22.76
C GLY A 195 4.61 -13.74 -21.84
N VAL A 196 4.99 -13.78 -20.57
CA VAL A 196 4.92 -12.61 -19.67
C VAL A 196 6.21 -11.81 -19.77
N GLU A 197 6.13 -10.55 -20.19
CA GLU A 197 7.24 -9.62 -20.25
C GLU A 197 6.99 -8.42 -19.34
N VAL A 198 7.92 -8.16 -18.40
CA VAL A 198 7.85 -7.03 -17.45
C VAL A 198 8.80 -5.94 -17.88
N GLN A 199 8.27 -4.73 -18.13
CA GLN A 199 9.03 -3.56 -18.52
C GLN A 199 8.95 -2.48 -17.43
N ALA A 200 10.12 -1.96 -17.02
CA ALA A 200 10.22 -0.93 -15.99
C ALA A 200 9.62 0.40 -16.43
N ILE A 201 8.87 1.03 -15.53
CA ILE A 201 8.47 2.43 -15.63
C ILE A 201 9.14 3.18 -14.49
N ILE A 202 10.21 3.91 -14.82
CA ILE A 202 10.94 4.72 -13.84
C ILE A 202 10.17 6.02 -13.60
N ASN A 203 9.89 6.32 -12.34
CA ASN A 203 9.17 7.52 -11.97
C ASN A 203 10.06 8.77 -11.99
N MET A 204 9.49 9.95 -11.78
CA MET A 204 10.21 11.24 -11.84
C MET A 204 11.29 11.42 -10.76
N VAL A 205 11.31 10.59 -9.72
CA VAL A 205 12.37 10.58 -8.69
C VAL A 205 13.40 9.47 -8.90
N GLY A 206 13.35 8.78 -10.04
CA GLY A 206 14.32 7.74 -10.42
C GLY A 206 14.01 6.35 -9.86
N ASN A 207 12.89 6.14 -9.18
CA ASN A 207 12.55 4.84 -8.59
C ASN A 207 11.81 3.93 -9.56
N HIS A 208 12.18 2.64 -9.57
CA HIS A 208 11.49 1.57 -10.28
C HIS A 208 10.39 0.99 -9.39
N HIS A 209 9.21 1.61 -9.40
CA HIS A 209 8.06 1.12 -8.64
C HIS A 209 6.95 0.56 -9.54
N PHE A 210 6.77 1.16 -10.71
CA PHE A 210 5.73 0.77 -11.66
C PHE A 210 6.28 -0.02 -12.84
N ASN A 211 5.41 -0.80 -13.44
CA ASN A 211 5.76 -1.62 -14.60
C ASN A 211 4.64 -1.60 -15.64
N MET A 212 5.02 -1.79 -16.88
CA MET A 212 4.17 -2.25 -17.96
C MET A 212 4.41 -3.74 -18.15
N ILE A 213 3.36 -4.50 -18.40
CA ILE A 213 3.43 -5.95 -18.57
C ILE A 213 2.73 -6.32 -19.87
N ASN A 214 3.49 -6.95 -20.76
CA ASN A 214 2.96 -7.49 -21.99
C ASN A 214 2.69 -8.99 -21.83
N PHE A 215 1.58 -9.44 -22.38
CA PHE A 215 1.17 -10.82 -22.43
C PHE A 215 1.08 -11.24 -23.89
N GLU A 216 1.86 -12.25 -24.28
CA GLU A 216 1.87 -12.85 -25.61
C GLU A 216 1.62 -14.34 -25.47
N ASP A 217 0.42 -14.79 -25.85
CA ASP A 217 -0.05 -16.18 -25.77
C ASP A 217 0.16 -16.85 -24.40
N VAL A 218 -0.03 -16.08 -23.31
CA VAL A 218 0.18 -16.57 -21.94
C VAL A 218 -0.92 -17.56 -21.56
N ARG A 219 -0.54 -18.80 -21.26
CA ARG A 219 -1.47 -19.86 -20.86
C ARG A 219 -1.74 -19.81 -19.35
N VAL A 220 -3.01 -19.71 -19.00
CA VAL A 220 -3.49 -19.70 -17.61
C VAL A 220 -4.49 -20.83 -17.42
N PRO A 221 -4.23 -21.82 -16.56
CA PRO A 221 -5.16 -22.92 -16.30
C PRO A 221 -6.54 -22.43 -15.83
N LYS A 222 -7.61 -23.07 -16.29
CA LYS A 222 -8.99 -22.75 -15.90
C LYS A 222 -9.21 -22.73 -14.39
N LYS A 223 -8.49 -23.55 -13.64
CA LYS A 223 -8.53 -23.58 -12.18
C LYS A 223 -8.07 -22.27 -11.52
N ASN A 224 -7.36 -21.41 -12.27
CA ASN A 224 -6.88 -20.10 -11.82
C ASN A 224 -7.89 -18.98 -12.08
N LEU A 225 -9.04 -19.27 -12.64
CA LEU A 225 -10.17 -18.33 -12.71
C LEU A 225 -10.84 -18.24 -11.33
N VAL A 226 -11.01 -17.02 -10.81
CA VAL A 226 -11.67 -16.77 -9.52
C VAL A 226 -13.11 -16.35 -9.74
N GLY A 227 -14.02 -17.05 -9.08
CA GLY A 227 -15.46 -16.86 -9.25
C GLY A 227 -15.96 -17.46 -10.58
N GLU A 228 -16.97 -16.82 -11.19
CA GLU A 228 -17.59 -17.26 -12.43
C GLU A 228 -17.03 -16.52 -13.65
N VAL A 229 -17.01 -17.19 -14.80
CA VAL A 229 -16.66 -16.57 -16.10
C VAL A 229 -17.56 -15.36 -16.35
N ASN A 230 -17.00 -14.28 -16.88
CA ASN A 230 -17.68 -13.02 -17.19
C ASN A 230 -18.23 -12.25 -15.94
N ARG A 231 -17.84 -12.68 -14.74
CA ARG A 231 -18.24 -12.03 -13.48
C ARG A 231 -17.07 -11.39 -12.73
N GLY A 232 -15.88 -11.35 -13.32
CA GLY A 232 -14.65 -10.84 -12.71
C GLY A 232 -14.69 -9.37 -12.30
N TRP A 233 -15.57 -8.55 -12.93
CA TRP A 233 -15.80 -7.18 -12.49
C TRP A 233 -16.29 -7.12 -11.03
N TYR A 234 -17.22 -7.99 -10.67
CA TYR A 234 -17.79 -8.02 -9.31
C TYR A 234 -16.79 -8.56 -8.30
N VAL A 235 -15.96 -9.52 -8.71
CA VAL A 235 -14.82 -10.01 -7.89
C VAL A 235 -13.84 -8.87 -7.62
N GLY A 236 -13.45 -8.13 -8.68
CA GLY A 236 -12.53 -6.99 -8.56
C GLY A 236 -13.11 -5.81 -7.77
N ALA A 237 -14.44 -5.58 -7.84
CA ALA A 237 -15.09 -4.55 -7.02
C ALA A 237 -15.04 -4.88 -5.53
N THR A 238 -15.27 -6.14 -5.15
CA THR A 238 -15.13 -6.60 -3.76
C THR A 238 -13.74 -6.32 -3.21
N LEU A 239 -12.70 -6.54 -4.01
CA LEU A 239 -11.30 -6.28 -3.63
C LEU A 239 -11.06 -4.82 -3.24
N LEU A 240 -11.66 -3.86 -3.96
CA LEU A 240 -11.49 -2.44 -3.72
C LEU A 240 -12.17 -1.94 -2.42
N ASP A 241 -13.11 -2.69 -1.86
CA ASP A 241 -13.82 -2.31 -0.63
C ASP A 241 -12.96 -2.47 0.64
N PHE A 242 -11.93 -3.30 0.60
CA PHE A 242 -11.04 -3.57 1.75
C PHE A 242 -9.94 -2.53 1.97
N GLU A 243 -9.78 -1.54 1.08
CA GLU A 243 -8.65 -0.57 1.10
C GLU A 243 -8.88 0.68 1.97
N ARG A 244 -10.04 0.88 2.61
CA ARG A 244 -10.57 2.21 2.96
C ARG A 244 -10.32 2.77 4.37
N SER A 245 -9.32 2.35 5.15
CA SER A 245 -9.17 2.88 6.54
C SER A 245 -8.56 4.28 6.65
N GLY A 246 -7.64 4.65 5.75
CA GLY A 246 -7.08 6.01 5.66
C GLY A 246 -6.13 6.44 6.79
N ILE A 247 -5.87 5.62 7.82
CA ILE A 247 -4.97 5.96 8.94
C ILE A 247 -3.52 6.19 8.47
N GLU A 248 -3.13 5.55 7.41
CA GLU A 248 -1.81 5.63 6.80
C GLU A 248 -1.46 7.07 6.39
N TYR A 249 -2.44 7.85 5.89
CA TYR A 249 -2.21 9.25 5.52
C TYR A 249 -1.79 10.10 6.72
N SER A 250 -2.46 9.92 7.87
CA SER A 250 -2.14 10.68 9.07
C SER A 250 -0.84 10.22 9.74
N ALA A 251 -0.55 8.93 9.72
CA ALA A 251 0.67 8.37 10.29
C ALA A 251 1.91 8.81 9.51
N SER A 252 1.89 8.71 8.18
CA SER A 252 2.95 9.21 7.30
C SER A 252 3.14 10.72 7.45
N ALA A 253 2.04 11.49 7.43
CA ALA A 253 2.07 12.92 7.62
C ALA A 253 2.67 13.34 8.98
N ARG A 254 2.36 12.59 10.05
CA ARG A 254 2.91 12.81 11.39
C ARG A 254 4.42 12.63 11.40
N ARG A 255 4.93 11.56 10.81
CA ARG A 255 6.38 11.30 10.74
C ARG A 255 7.10 12.43 10.02
N VAL A 256 6.60 12.83 8.84
CA VAL A 256 7.24 13.90 8.04
C VAL A 256 7.21 15.25 8.75
N ILE A 257 6.11 15.62 9.43
CA ILE A 257 6.04 16.91 10.12
C ILE A 257 6.98 16.95 11.34
N GLU A 258 7.15 15.84 12.06
CA GLU A 258 8.08 15.71 13.18
C GLU A 258 9.53 15.88 12.68
N GLU A 259 9.92 15.23 11.57
CA GLU A 259 11.22 15.40 10.92
C GLU A 259 11.46 16.87 10.47
N LEU A 260 10.43 17.55 9.93
CA LEU A 260 10.54 18.96 9.56
C LEU A 260 10.67 19.90 10.78
N ILE A 261 10.04 19.56 11.89
CA ILE A 261 10.17 20.30 13.16
C ILE A 261 11.61 20.14 13.70
N ASP A 262 12.12 18.91 13.75
CA ASP A 262 13.47 18.64 14.24
C ASP A 262 14.50 19.34 13.36
N PHE A 263 14.40 19.21 12.03
CA PHE A 263 15.23 19.94 11.08
C PHE A 263 15.20 21.46 11.32
N SER A 264 14.00 22.04 11.55
CA SER A 264 13.87 23.48 11.77
C SER A 264 14.48 23.94 13.10
N ASN A 265 14.51 23.06 14.11
CA ASN A 265 15.08 23.33 15.42
C ASN A 265 16.63 23.19 15.46
N GLU A 266 17.21 22.54 14.46
CA GLU A 266 18.66 22.25 14.40
C GLU A 266 19.36 23.08 13.32
N THR A 267 18.62 23.61 12.34
CA THR A 267 19.18 24.30 11.18
C THR A 267 19.12 25.82 11.32
N TYR A 268 20.27 26.48 11.10
CA TYR A 268 20.37 27.94 11.07
C TYR A 268 20.23 28.47 9.64
N ARG A 269 19.53 29.62 9.52
CA ARG A 269 19.42 30.39 8.29
C ARG A 269 19.57 31.88 8.62
N ASN A 270 20.50 32.57 7.96
CA ASN A 270 20.82 33.98 8.23
C ASN A 270 21.13 34.29 9.72
N GLY A 271 21.77 33.35 10.40
CA GLY A 271 22.18 33.52 11.80
C GLY A 271 21.11 33.22 12.86
N CYS A 272 19.90 32.79 12.44
CA CYS A 272 18.78 32.38 13.34
C CYS A 272 18.34 30.96 13.03
N LEU A 273 17.80 30.26 14.01
CA LEU A 273 17.16 28.96 13.75
C LEU A 273 15.95 29.13 12.81
N ILE A 274 15.74 28.17 11.94
CA ILE A 274 14.55 28.19 11.05
C ILE A 274 13.26 28.22 11.87
N SER A 275 13.25 27.55 13.02
CA SER A 275 12.12 27.52 13.96
C SER A 275 11.86 28.88 14.66
N ASP A 276 12.79 29.84 14.61
CA ASP A 276 12.58 31.19 15.14
C ASP A 276 11.68 32.03 14.21
N ASP A 277 11.56 31.66 12.93
CA ASP A 277 10.63 32.33 12.01
C ASP A 277 9.17 32.10 12.43
N PRO A 278 8.43 33.15 12.84
CA PRO A 278 7.07 33.01 13.34
C PRO A 278 6.10 32.47 12.27
N ILE A 279 6.39 32.67 10.98
CA ILE A 279 5.56 32.17 9.88
C ILE A 279 5.74 30.67 9.77
N ILE A 280 6.98 30.18 9.82
CA ILE A 280 7.28 28.75 9.77
C ILE A 280 6.67 28.03 10.98
N ARG A 281 6.90 28.56 12.19
CA ARG A 281 6.32 28.01 13.43
C ARG A 281 4.80 27.92 13.37
N HIS A 282 4.11 28.97 12.92
CA HIS A 282 2.66 28.97 12.81
C HIS A 282 2.18 27.91 11.81
N ARG A 283 2.85 27.74 10.67
CA ARG A 283 2.48 26.75 9.65
C ARG A 283 2.71 25.33 10.14
N LEU A 284 3.82 25.05 10.82
CA LEU A 284 4.11 23.75 11.44
C LEU A 284 3.05 23.39 12.47
N ALA A 285 2.69 24.33 13.37
CA ALA A 285 1.65 24.14 14.39
C ALA A 285 0.26 23.89 13.76
N LYS A 286 -0.08 24.63 12.71
CA LYS A 286 -1.33 24.43 11.96
C LYS A 286 -1.41 23.03 11.35
N LEU A 287 -0.35 22.59 10.64
CA LEU A 287 -0.32 21.28 10.03
C LEU A 287 -0.34 20.16 11.07
N ARG A 288 0.33 20.34 12.22
CA ARG A 288 0.26 19.39 13.32
C ARG A 288 -1.19 19.21 13.82
N THR A 289 -1.96 20.31 13.89
CA THR A 289 -3.38 20.26 14.24
C THR A 289 -4.20 19.54 13.15
N GLU A 290 -3.95 19.83 11.86
CA GLU A 290 -4.64 19.16 10.75
C GLU A 290 -4.33 17.65 10.70
N ILE A 291 -3.12 17.21 11.10
CA ILE A 291 -2.75 15.81 11.24
C ILE A 291 -3.59 15.10 12.31
N GLU A 292 -3.78 15.72 13.49
CA GLU A 292 -4.64 15.15 14.53
C GLU A 292 -6.10 15.06 14.08
N MET A 293 -6.58 16.05 13.32
CA MET A 293 -7.92 15.97 12.72
C MET A 293 -8.03 14.79 11.75
N SER A 294 -7.05 14.58 10.88
CA SER A 294 -6.99 13.43 9.96
C SER A 294 -6.99 12.11 10.72
N ARG A 295 -6.18 12.03 11.78
CA ARG A 295 -6.09 10.86 12.65
C ARG A 295 -7.43 10.53 13.31
N LEU A 296 -8.12 11.53 13.85
CA LEU A 296 -9.44 11.35 14.46
C LEU A 296 -10.49 10.89 13.46
N ILE A 297 -10.47 11.40 12.21
CA ILE A 297 -11.36 10.94 11.14
C ILE A 297 -11.10 9.43 10.88
N SER A 298 -9.84 9.01 10.81
CA SER A 298 -9.49 7.61 10.58
C SER A 298 -9.93 6.69 11.73
N TYR A 299 -9.79 7.12 12.98
CA TYR A 299 -10.32 6.38 14.13
C TYR A 299 -11.84 6.32 14.15
N GLN A 300 -12.51 7.38 13.73
CA GLN A 300 -13.97 7.37 13.57
C GLN A 300 -14.40 6.33 12.53
N ILE A 301 -13.70 6.24 11.39
CA ILE A 301 -13.92 5.23 10.36
C ILE A 301 -13.75 3.82 10.96
N GLY A 302 -12.64 3.57 11.65
CA GLY A 302 -12.38 2.29 12.32
C GLY A 302 -13.45 1.94 13.37
N TYR A 303 -13.90 2.91 14.15
CA TYR A 303 -14.99 2.70 15.11
C TYR A 303 -16.32 2.34 14.40
N MET A 304 -16.70 3.05 13.34
CA MET A 304 -17.90 2.73 12.56
C MET A 304 -17.83 1.29 12.01
N GLN A 305 -16.70 0.91 11.46
CA GLN A 305 -16.47 -0.45 10.96
C GLN A 305 -16.57 -1.51 12.08
N SER A 306 -16.06 -1.23 13.28
CA SER A 306 -16.19 -2.12 14.44
C SER A 306 -17.64 -2.33 14.89
N GLN A 307 -18.53 -1.39 14.55
CA GLN A 307 -19.98 -1.48 14.80
C GLN A 307 -20.75 -2.06 13.60
N GLY A 308 -20.06 -2.58 12.58
CA GLY A 308 -20.68 -3.10 11.35
C GLY A 308 -21.29 -2.02 10.44
N ILE A 309 -20.94 -0.74 10.65
CA ILE A 309 -21.42 0.39 9.83
C ILE A 309 -20.43 0.61 8.67
N VAL A 310 -20.94 0.72 7.45
CA VAL A 310 -20.12 1.01 6.25
C VAL A 310 -19.87 2.52 6.15
N PRO A 311 -18.63 3.02 6.36
CA PRO A 311 -18.31 4.44 6.44
C PRO A 311 -18.03 5.08 5.07
N ASN A 312 -18.93 4.97 4.09
CA ASN A 312 -18.70 5.44 2.71
C ASN A 312 -18.34 6.93 2.61
N LYS A 313 -19.12 7.77 3.29
CA LYS A 313 -18.92 9.23 3.30
C LYS A 313 -17.64 9.61 4.05
N GLU A 314 -17.46 9.01 5.22
CA GLU A 314 -16.33 9.29 6.12
C GLU A 314 -15.01 8.85 5.48
N SER A 315 -14.97 7.70 4.81
CA SER A 315 -13.80 7.22 4.06
C SER A 315 -13.44 8.16 2.91
N SER A 316 -14.42 8.67 2.18
CA SER A 316 -14.20 9.64 1.11
C SER A 316 -13.65 10.96 1.64
N ILE A 317 -14.18 11.46 2.77
CA ILE A 317 -13.67 12.66 3.46
C ILE A 317 -12.22 12.41 3.93
N GLY A 318 -11.96 11.28 4.59
CA GLY A 318 -10.62 10.91 5.07
C GLY A 318 -9.59 10.86 3.94
N LYS A 319 -9.96 10.27 2.79
CA LYS A 319 -9.11 10.21 1.59
C LYS A 319 -8.75 11.61 1.08
N VAL A 320 -9.72 12.46 0.84
CA VAL A 320 -9.49 13.81 0.31
C VAL A 320 -8.65 14.63 1.29
N PHE A 321 -9.06 14.65 2.56
CA PHE A 321 -8.37 15.42 3.60
C PHE A 321 -6.92 14.96 3.77
N GLY A 322 -6.69 13.65 3.87
CA GLY A 322 -5.34 13.07 4.06
C GLY A 322 -4.41 13.36 2.87
N THR A 323 -4.88 13.20 1.63
CA THR A 323 -4.04 13.46 0.45
C THR A 323 -3.73 14.94 0.24
N GLU A 324 -4.66 15.85 0.52
CA GLU A 324 -4.40 17.30 0.49
C GLU A 324 -3.44 17.73 1.61
N LEU A 325 -3.54 17.11 2.78
CA LEU A 325 -2.64 17.36 3.92
C LEU A 325 -1.19 16.99 3.55
N GLN A 326 -0.95 15.84 2.93
CA GLN A 326 0.38 15.46 2.46
C GLN A 326 0.96 16.48 1.47
N GLN A 327 0.15 17.01 0.54
CA GLN A 327 0.59 18.07 -0.37
C GLN A 327 0.96 19.37 0.36
N LYS A 328 0.19 19.75 1.38
CA LYS A 328 0.48 20.94 2.20
C LYS A 328 1.81 20.80 2.96
N ILE A 329 2.06 19.58 3.51
CA ILE A 329 3.30 19.28 4.22
C ILE A 329 4.49 19.33 3.26
N ALA A 330 4.40 18.68 2.09
CA ALA A 330 5.43 18.72 1.08
C ALA A 330 5.76 20.16 0.62
N LYS A 331 4.73 21.00 0.39
CA LYS A 331 4.92 22.42 0.04
C LYS A 331 5.63 23.20 1.16
N LEU A 332 5.30 22.93 2.43
CA LEU A 332 5.98 23.57 3.56
C LEU A 332 7.44 23.08 3.66
N GLY A 333 7.69 21.77 3.47
CA GLY A 333 9.03 21.21 3.44
C GLY A 333 9.90 21.89 2.38
N MET A 334 9.40 22.06 1.16
CA MET A 334 10.10 22.80 0.10
C MET A 334 10.41 24.24 0.48
N GLN A 335 9.54 24.93 1.21
CA GLN A 335 9.78 26.30 1.70
C GLN A 335 10.83 26.33 2.82
N ILE A 336 10.78 25.36 3.72
CA ILE A 336 11.78 25.19 4.80
C ILE A 336 13.17 24.89 4.21
N LEU A 337 13.24 23.99 3.24
CA LEU A 337 14.51 23.62 2.59
C LEU A 337 15.03 24.72 1.63
N GLY A 338 14.16 25.61 1.14
CA GLY A 338 14.52 26.66 0.19
C GLY A 338 15.12 26.10 -1.10
N MET A 339 16.27 26.62 -1.54
CA MET A 339 16.95 26.15 -2.76
C MET A 339 17.37 24.69 -2.69
N TYR A 340 17.69 24.19 -1.50
CA TYR A 340 18.07 22.78 -1.31
C TYR A 340 16.92 21.79 -1.58
N GLY A 341 15.68 22.21 -1.40
CA GLY A 341 14.51 21.40 -1.73
C GLY A 341 14.36 21.06 -3.21
N GLN A 342 15.14 21.72 -4.10
CA GLN A 342 15.15 21.41 -5.53
C GLN A 342 16.22 20.38 -5.92
N LEU A 343 17.10 20.01 -5.00
CA LEU A 343 18.12 19.00 -5.27
C LEU A 343 17.46 17.62 -5.27
N ALA A 344 17.56 16.92 -6.39
CA ALA A 344 17.29 15.48 -6.43
C ALA A 344 18.50 14.78 -5.79
N VAL A 345 18.45 14.56 -4.48
CA VAL A 345 19.45 13.75 -3.79
C VAL A 345 18.94 12.33 -3.77
N SER A 346 19.67 11.46 -4.46
CA SER A 346 19.61 10.06 -4.14
C SER A 346 20.22 9.92 -2.77
N TYR A 347 19.36 9.91 -1.75
CA TYR A 347 19.57 9.26 -0.55
C TYR A 347 20.26 9.82 0.59
N THR A 348 19.67 9.52 1.59
CA THR A 348 20.02 9.13 2.95
C THR A 348 20.76 10.14 3.80
N HIS A 349 21.62 10.96 3.31
CA HIS A 349 22.27 12.02 4.06
C HIS A 349 22.60 13.13 3.07
N LEU A 350 21.76 14.16 3.03
CA LEU A 350 22.37 15.47 2.82
C LEU A 350 23.28 15.68 4.01
N PRO A 351 24.60 15.65 3.84
CA PRO A 351 25.40 16.46 4.74
C PRO A 351 24.85 17.86 4.50
N LEU A 352 24.05 18.37 5.43
CA LEU A 352 23.70 19.78 5.43
C LEU A 352 25.01 20.53 5.27
N PRO A 353 25.07 21.52 4.35
CA PRO A 353 26.27 22.30 4.23
C PRO A 353 26.64 22.81 5.63
N PRO A 354 27.93 22.88 5.97
CA PRO A 354 28.36 23.43 7.23
C PRO A 354 27.59 24.71 7.48
N SER A 355 27.20 24.95 8.73
CA SER A 355 26.41 26.09 9.18
C SER A 355 26.90 27.47 8.68
N ASP A 356 28.07 27.51 8.08
CA ASP A 356 28.76 28.71 7.59
C ASP A 356 28.45 29.03 6.12
N LEU A 357 27.63 28.19 5.42
CA LEU A 357 27.27 28.37 4.02
C LEU A 357 25.78 28.58 3.78
N VAL A 358 24.96 28.77 4.84
CA VAL A 358 23.53 29.05 4.74
C VAL A 358 23.24 30.49 5.17
#